data_bb697d74bfe11e3511230b59376bcbc9
#
_entry.id   bb697d74bfe11e3511230b59376bcbc9
#
_cell.length_a   1.000
_cell.length_b   1.000
_cell.length_c   1.000
_cell.angle_alpha   90.00
_cell.angle_beta   90.00
_cell.angle_gamma   90.00
#
_symmetry.space_group_name_H-M   'P 1'
#
loop_
_entity.id
_entity.type
_entity.pdbx_description
1 polymer ?
#
loop_
_entity_poly.entity_id
_entity_poly.type
_entity_poly.pdbx_seq_one_letter_code
_entity_poly.pdbx_strand_id
1 'polypeptide(L)'
;MSDPQDPHSPPAPPDVDVFRAPDPDAFSAPEPAVFSAPAESFPVPEPMLAAEPLPALVAMPGVAPVPAHVIAPESISVPGAATLDGPTVAGRIAEEVVAWLKTLASAAVYATLIVTFGFQVARVEGQSMAPTLENQDRLIVNKAAYRFFEEPQIGDIVMLYYPLNPDKSFVKRVIAREGDQVRIVDGRVYRNDVLINDDYVPAEYRSHDDWGPEVVPEGQYFVMGDHRNNSSDSRHWKWVPKKYIIGKVQLRWWPLPHARLF
;
A
#
# COMPACT_ATOMS: atom_id res chain seq x y z
N MET A 1 16.10 66.32 10.02
CA MET A 1 17.26 65.78 9.27
C MET A 1 16.81 64.43 8.82
N SER A 2 16.24 64.33 7.62
CA SER A 2 15.65 63.06 7.08
C SER A 2 16.70 62.39 6.21
N ASP A 3 16.98 61.12 6.50
CA ASP A 3 17.94 60.29 5.82
C ASP A 3 17.40 59.91 4.43
N PRO A 4 18.15 60.03 3.34
CA PRO A 4 17.67 59.67 2.01
C PRO A 4 17.70 58.14 1.83
N GLN A 5 16.55 57.58 1.41
CA GLN A 5 16.41 56.20 1.02
C GLN A 5 17.27 55.86 -0.20
N ASP A 6 18.10 54.83 -0.09
CA ASP A 6 18.91 54.24 -1.15
C ASP A 6 18.01 53.60 -2.25
N PRO A 7 18.10 54.01 -3.54
CA PRO A 7 17.24 53.52 -4.62
C PRO A 7 17.61 52.14 -5.14
N HIS A 8 18.56 51.42 -4.55
CA HIS A 8 19.01 50.12 -5.03
C HIS A 8 18.74 48.95 -4.10
N SER A 9 17.89 49.10 -3.08
CA SER A 9 17.46 47.93 -2.28
C SER A 9 16.51 47.05 -3.09
N PRO A 10 16.78 45.75 -3.22
CA PRO A 10 15.88 44.82 -3.90
C PRO A 10 14.56 44.72 -3.14
N PRO A 11 13.42 44.54 -3.84
CA PRO A 11 12.14 44.37 -3.19
C PRO A 11 12.15 43.17 -2.25
N ALA A 12 11.52 43.34 -1.09
CA ALA A 12 11.33 42.27 -0.12
C ALA A 12 10.59 41.08 -0.79
N PRO A 13 10.98 39.82 -0.49
CA PRO A 13 10.28 38.68 -1.02
C PRO A 13 8.81 38.69 -0.52
N PRO A 14 7.86 38.24 -1.35
CA PRO A 14 6.46 38.16 -0.94
C PRO A 14 6.33 37.29 0.31
N ASP A 15 5.48 37.73 1.24
CA ASP A 15 5.13 36.99 2.45
C ASP A 15 4.73 35.57 2.07
N VAL A 16 5.60 34.62 2.34
CA VAL A 16 5.27 33.20 2.27
C VAL A 16 4.40 32.95 3.50
N ASP A 17 3.14 32.62 3.30
CA ASP A 17 2.25 32.18 4.35
C ASP A 17 2.94 31.12 5.20
N VAL A 18 3.43 31.52 6.36
CA VAL A 18 4.01 30.62 7.35
C VAL A 18 2.85 29.81 7.88
N PHE A 19 2.79 28.56 7.47
CA PHE A 19 1.83 27.56 7.92
C PHE A 19 1.87 27.48 9.44
N ARG A 20 0.91 28.16 10.09
CA ARG A 20 0.71 28.10 11.53
C ARG A 20 0.17 26.71 11.84
N ALA A 21 0.86 25.97 12.69
CA ALA A 21 0.38 24.69 13.20
C ALA A 21 -1.04 24.88 13.78
N PRO A 22 -1.98 23.96 13.49
CA PRO A 22 -3.32 24.04 14.07
C PRO A 22 -3.24 23.95 15.58
N ASP A 23 -4.05 24.77 16.24
CA ASP A 23 -4.22 24.89 17.68
C ASP A 23 -4.62 23.51 18.25
N PRO A 24 -3.91 22.95 19.24
CA PRO A 24 -4.20 21.62 19.78
C PRO A 24 -5.57 21.54 20.48
N ASP A 25 -6.21 22.67 20.79
CA ASP A 25 -7.51 22.71 21.49
C ASP A 25 -8.73 22.76 20.56
N ALA A 26 -8.54 22.74 19.23
CA ALA A 26 -9.66 22.81 18.27
C ALA A 26 -10.34 21.47 17.97
N PHE A 27 -10.01 20.39 18.67
CA PHE A 27 -10.59 19.06 18.45
C PHE A 27 -11.66 18.75 19.52
N SER A 28 -12.81 19.42 19.45
CA SER A 28 -14.03 18.91 20.07
C SER A 28 -14.61 17.83 19.18
N ALA A 29 -14.56 16.57 19.66
CA ALA A 29 -15.18 15.45 18.99
C ALA A 29 -16.69 15.65 18.86
N PRO A 30 -17.31 15.43 17.70
CA PRO A 30 -18.77 15.40 17.60
C PRO A 30 -19.31 14.17 18.34
N GLU A 31 -20.39 14.37 19.11
CA GLU A 31 -21.12 13.31 19.79
C GLU A 31 -21.60 12.23 18.79
N PRO A 32 -21.64 10.94 19.21
CA PRO A 32 -22.06 9.87 18.32
C PRO A 32 -23.55 9.99 17.99
N ALA A 33 -23.85 10.21 16.74
CA ALA A 33 -25.23 10.15 16.23
C ALA A 33 -25.75 8.71 16.41
N VAL A 34 -26.84 8.58 17.17
CA VAL A 34 -27.59 7.32 17.34
C VAL A 34 -28.26 7.00 16.02
N PHE A 35 -27.72 6.07 15.29
CA PHE A 35 -28.30 5.56 14.04
C PHE A 35 -29.26 4.40 14.37
N SER A 36 -30.56 4.69 14.34
CA SER A 36 -31.59 3.63 14.34
C SER A 36 -31.62 2.97 12.96
N ALA A 37 -31.14 1.76 12.87
CA ALA A 37 -31.25 0.95 11.66
C ALA A 37 -32.68 0.40 11.52
N PRO A 38 -33.30 0.44 10.33
CA PRO A 38 -34.52 -0.32 10.06
C PRO A 38 -34.16 -1.80 10.00
N ALA A 39 -34.99 -2.63 10.67
CA ALA A 39 -34.88 -4.07 10.65
C ALA A 39 -35.28 -4.59 9.26
N GLU A 40 -34.30 -4.93 8.44
CA GLU A 40 -34.49 -5.76 7.26
C GLU A 40 -34.34 -7.24 7.66
N SER A 41 -35.41 -7.99 7.48
CA SER A 41 -35.49 -9.42 7.70
C SER A 41 -34.70 -10.16 6.63
N PHE A 42 -33.65 -10.85 7.03
CA PHE A 42 -32.94 -11.80 6.17
C PHE A 42 -33.80 -13.06 5.97
N PRO A 43 -33.93 -13.59 4.75
CA PRO A 43 -34.63 -14.84 4.53
C PRO A 43 -33.86 -16.02 5.13
N VAL A 44 -34.53 -16.82 5.92
CA VAL A 44 -34.06 -18.08 6.50
C VAL A 44 -33.84 -19.08 5.36
N PRO A 45 -32.67 -19.73 5.23
CA PRO A 45 -32.49 -20.78 4.25
C PRO A 45 -33.36 -22.01 4.62
N GLU A 46 -34.10 -22.55 3.65
CA GLU A 46 -34.88 -23.75 3.76
C GLU A 46 -34.00 -24.96 4.11
N PRO A 47 -34.55 -25.95 4.89
CA PRO A 47 -33.82 -27.17 5.19
C PRO A 47 -33.73 -28.05 3.94
N MET A 48 -32.52 -28.41 3.53
CA MET A 48 -32.26 -29.37 2.48
C MET A 48 -32.88 -30.73 2.85
N LEU A 49 -33.81 -31.19 1.99
CA LEU A 49 -34.48 -32.50 2.03
C LEU A 49 -33.46 -33.64 1.92
N ALA A 50 -33.74 -34.62 2.78
CA ALA A 50 -33.64 -36.08 2.60
C ALA A 50 -32.37 -36.66 1.96
N ALA A 51 -31.62 -37.34 2.81
CA ALA A 51 -30.65 -38.34 2.42
C ALA A 51 -31.30 -39.48 1.62
N GLU A 52 -30.76 -39.78 0.46
CA GLU A 52 -31.11 -40.99 -0.31
C GLU A 52 -30.61 -42.25 0.42
N PRO A 53 -31.36 -43.35 0.37
CA PRO A 53 -30.97 -44.61 1.01
C PRO A 53 -29.84 -45.30 0.21
N LEU A 54 -28.86 -45.82 0.96
CA LEU A 54 -27.78 -46.65 0.44
C LEU A 54 -28.29 -47.90 -0.28
N PRO A 55 -27.66 -48.34 -1.38
CA PRO A 55 -28.07 -49.56 -2.08
C PRO A 55 -27.74 -50.81 -1.27
N ALA A 56 -28.69 -51.78 -1.33
CA ALA A 56 -28.66 -53.05 -0.66
C ALA A 56 -27.39 -53.87 -0.95
N LEU A 57 -26.87 -54.48 0.10
CA LEU A 57 -25.79 -55.43 0.10
C LEU A 57 -26.13 -56.64 -0.78
N VAL A 58 -25.43 -56.81 -1.91
CA VAL A 58 -25.55 -57.99 -2.77
C VAL A 58 -24.91 -59.17 -2.06
N ALA A 59 -25.72 -60.20 -1.79
CA ALA A 59 -25.28 -61.48 -1.23
C ALA A 59 -24.36 -62.20 -2.22
N MET A 60 -23.17 -62.56 -1.80
CA MET A 60 -22.27 -63.47 -2.53
C MET A 60 -22.60 -64.93 -2.22
N PRO A 61 -22.73 -65.81 -3.20
CA PRO A 61 -23.01 -67.24 -2.98
C PRO A 61 -21.71 -68.01 -2.74
N GLY A 62 -21.74 -68.93 -1.76
CA GLY A 62 -20.99 -70.17 -1.73
C GLY A 62 -19.56 -70.11 -1.22
N VAL A 63 -19.37 -70.27 0.09
CA VAL A 63 -18.12 -70.77 0.64
C VAL A 63 -18.39 -72.17 1.16
N ALA A 64 -17.66 -73.16 0.56
CA ALA A 64 -17.70 -74.54 0.99
C ALA A 64 -17.06 -74.72 2.38
N PRO A 65 -17.47 -75.72 3.19
CA PRO A 65 -16.93 -75.89 4.55
C PRO A 65 -15.52 -76.49 4.47
N VAL A 66 -14.58 -75.84 5.16
CA VAL A 66 -13.21 -76.32 5.34
C VAL A 66 -13.15 -77.34 6.45
N PRO A 67 -12.41 -78.47 6.29
CA PRO A 67 -12.35 -79.50 7.32
C PRO A 67 -11.62 -79.00 8.60
N ALA A 68 -12.20 -79.38 9.72
CA ALA A 68 -11.64 -79.07 11.04
C ALA A 68 -10.30 -79.85 11.25
N HIS A 69 -9.18 -79.15 11.16
CA HIS A 69 -7.90 -79.66 11.65
C HIS A 69 -7.80 -79.31 13.14
N VAL A 70 -7.78 -80.34 13.97
CA VAL A 70 -7.51 -80.21 15.41
C VAL A 70 -6.04 -79.85 15.55
N ILE A 71 -5.81 -78.57 15.85
CA ILE A 71 -4.50 -78.04 16.23
C ILE A 71 -4.41 -78.07 17.75
N ALA A 72 -3.42 -78.79 18.28
CA ALA A 72 -3.12 -78.81 19.71
C ALA A 72 -2.78 -77.39 20.19
N PRO A 73 -3.01 -77.06 21.47
CA PRO A 73 -2.69 -75.74 21.96
C PRO A 73 -1.21 -75.52 22.06
N GLU A 74 -0.60 -74.87 21.06
CA GLU A 74 0.70 -74.27 21.24
C GLU A 74 0.59 -73.10 22.22
N SER A 75 1.43 -73.18 23.26
CA SER A 75 1.56 -72.16 24.27
C SER A 75 1.95 -70.84 23.59
N ILE A 76 1.00 -69.95 23.42
CA ILE A 76 1.24 -68.56 22.99
C ILE A 76 2.05 -67.86 24.07
N SER A 77 3.39 -67.76 23.87
CA SER A 77 4.22 -66.83 24.65
C SER A 77 3.71 -65.43 24.33
N VAL A 78 3.01 -64.83 25.25
CA VAL A 78 2.67 -63.39 25.15
C VAL A 78 3.96 -62.60 25.14
N PRO A 79 4.36 -61.95 24.06
CA PRO A 79 5.50 -61.03 24.08
C PRO A 79 5.20 -59.98 25.14
N GLY A 80 6.22 -59.72 25.97
CA GLY A 80 6.11 -58.80 27.13
C GLY A 80 5.34 -57.54 26.79
N ALA A 81 4.50 -57.11 27.73
CA ALA A 81 3.75 -55.87 27.68
C ALA A 81 4.70 -54.75 27.27
N ALA A 82 4.70 -54.42 25.98
CA ALA A 82 5.31 -53.17 25.53
C ALA A 82 4.56 -52.06 26.26
N THR A 83 5.22 -51.42 27.17
CA THR A 83 4.74 -50.19 27.79
C THR A 83 4.43 -49.22 26.66
N LEU A 84 3.13 -49.03 26.40
CA LEU A 84 2.67 -48.02 25.48
C LEU A 84 2.91 -46.64 26.13
N ASP A 85 4.19 -46.25 26.25
CA ASP A 85 4.58 -44.87 26.51
C ASP A 85 4.29 -44.02 25.28
N GLY A 86 3.04 -44.07 24.82
CA GLY A 86 2.54 -43.10 23.85
C GLY A 86 2.45 -41.72 24.54
N PRO A 87 2.78 -40.65 23.84
CA PRO A 87 2.66 -39.32 24.42
C PRO A 87 1.26 -39.13 24.97
N THR A 88 1.19 -38.71 26.24
CA THR A 88 -0.08 -38.43 26.93
C THR A 88 -0.88 -37.42 26.11
N VAL A 89 -2.23 -37.48 26.18
CA VAL A 89 -3.08 -36.50 25.49
C VAL A 89 -2.65 -35.06 25.79
N ALA A 90 -2.26 -34.80 27.04
CA ALA A 90 -1.70 -33.50 27.44
C ALA A 90 -0.40 -33.15 26.69
N GLY A 91 0.47 -34.14 26.46
CA GLY A 91 1.70 -33.93 25.69
C GLY A 91 1.41 -33.57 24.22
N ARG A 92 0.47 -34.25 23.58
CA ARG A 92 0.04 -33.93 22.19
C ARG A 92 -0.57 -32.53 22.09
N ILE A 93 -1.44 -32.14 23.01
CA ILE A 93 -2.02 -30.80 23.08
C ILE A 93 -0.90 -29.76 23.27
N ALA A 94 0.05 -30.02 24.15
CA ALA A 94 1.19 -29.09 24.34
C ALA A 94 2.05 -28.95 23.08
N GLU A 95 2.33 -30.03 22.36
CA GLU A 95 3.07 -29.99 21.10
C GLU A 95 2.31 -29.18 20.03
N GLU A 96 1.00 -29.39 19.91
CA GLU A 96 0.15 -28.63 18.98
C GLU A 96 0.13 -27.14 19.33
N VAL A 97 -0.05 -26.81 20.60
CA VAL A 97 -0.03 -25.39 21.06
C VAL A 97 1.33 -24.75 20.76
N VAL A 98 2.43 -25.44 21.00
CA VAL A 98 3.78 -24.94 20.68
C VAL A 98 3.95 -24.75 19.17
N ALA A 99 3.43 -25.67 18.34
CA ALA A 99 3.45 -25.54 16.87
C ALA A 99 2.65 -24.30 16.41
N TRP A 100 1.46 -24.10 16.94
CA TRP A 100 0.64 -22.91 16.69
C TRP A 100 1.35 -21.63 17.12
N LEU A 101 1.97 -21.59 18.29
CA LEU A 101 2.72 -20.42 18.76
C LEU A 101 3.90 -20.11 17.86
N LYS A 102 4.64 -21.11 17.41
CA LYS A 102 5.75 -20.89 16.44
C LYS A 102 5.24 -20.32 15.14
N THR A 103 4.12 -20.84 14.61
CA THR A 103 3.51 -20.34 13.37
C THR A 103 3.05 -18.89 13.54
N LEU A 104 2.36 -18.57 14.62
CA LEU A 104 1.94 -17.19 14.93
C LEU A 104 3.14 -16.24 15.09
N ALA A 105 4.18 -16.67 15.79
CA ALA A 105 5.38 -15.87 15.96
C ALA A 105 6.08 -15.58 14.63
N SER A 106 6.23 -16.61 13.78
CA SER A 106 6.82 -16.41 12.45
C SER A 106 5.95 -15.50 11.56
N ALA A 107 4.64 -15.68 11.57
CA ALA A 107 3.70 -14.84 10.84
C ALA A 107 3.78 -13.38 11.30
N ALA A 108 3.87 -13.14 12.62
CA ALA A 108 4.02 -11.80 13.18
C ALA A 108 5.32 -11.13 12.73
N VAL A 109 6.43 -11.89 12.72
CA VAL A 109 7.73 -11.39 12.22
C VAL A 109 7.62 -11.01 10.74
N TYR A 110 7.09 -11.90 9.89
CA TYR A 110 6.93 -11.59 8.46
C TYR A 110 5.99 -10.41 8.23
N ALA A 111 4.86 -10.35 8.93
CA ALA A 111 3.94 -9.22 8.82
C ALA A 111 4.61 -7.90 9.20
N THR A 112 5.38 -7.88 10.29
CA THR A 112 6.13 -6.70 10.73
C THR A 112 7.17 -6.27 9.68
N LEU A 113 7.91 -7.22 9.10
CA LEU A 113 8.89 -6.93 8.05
C LEU A 113 8.21 -6.35 6.80
N ILE A 114 7.10 -6.94 6.36
CA ILE A 114 6.36 -6.48 5.19
C ILE A 114 5.81 -5.05 5.42
N VAL A 115 5.19 -4.80 6.58
CA VAL A 115 4.63 -3.47 6.87
C VAL A 115 5.74 -2.43 7.06
N THR A 116 6.83 -2.78 7.73
CA THR A 116 7.92 -1.83 8.01
C THR A 116 8.73 -1.47 6.76
N PHE A 117 9.06 -2.46 5.94
CA PHE A 117 9.97 -2.29 4.81
C PHE A 117 9.27 -2.28 3.45
N GLY A 118 8.08 -2.88 3.34
CA GLY A 118 7.36 -3.03 2.08
C GLY A 118 6.43 -1.89 1.77
N PHE A 119 5.53 -1.56 2.67
CA PHE A 119 4.44 -0.63 2.40
C PHE A 119 4.30 0.45 3.48
N GLN A 120 3.76 1.58 3.05
CA GLN A 120 3.42 2.69 3.95
C GLN A 120 2.05 3.24 3.56
N VAL A 121 1.21 3.48 4.56
CA VAL A 121 -0.03 4.25 4.37
C VAL A 121 0.31 5.72 4.49
N ALA A 122 -0.12 6.51 3.51
CA ALA A 122 0.01 7.95 3.50
C ALA A 122 -1.35 8.61 3.31
N ARG A 123 -1.52 9.81 3.86
CA ARG A 123 -2.67 10.67 3.65
C ARG A 123 -2.23 11.84 2.80
N VAL A 124 -3.02 12.16 1.78
CA VAL A 124 -2.77 13.33 0.93
C VAL A 124 -3.22 14.58 1.67
N GLU A 125 -2.31 15.54 1.80
CA GLU A 125 -2.60 16.87 2.31
C GLU A 125 -2.31 17.89 1.21
N GLY A 126 -3.31 18.70 0.88
CA GLY A 126 -3.22 19.67 -0.21
C GLY A 126 -3.80 19.16 -1.53
N GLN A 127 -3.66 19.97 -2.57
CA GLN A 127 -4.31 19.78 -3.87
C GLN A 127 -3.33 19.65 -5.04
N SER A 128 -2.03 19.58 -4.78
CA SER A 128 -1.00 19.61 -5.84
C SER A 128 -1.06 18.45 -6.84
N MET A 129 -1.79 17.40 -6.54
CA MET A 129 -1.99 16.24 -7.41
C MET A 129 -3.43 16.11 -7.93
N ALA A 130 -4.28 17.11 -7.67
CA ALA A 130 -5.63 17.14 -8.23
C ALA A 130 -5.60 17.22 -9.77
N PRO A 131 -6.54 16.58 -10.47
CA PRO A 131 -7.65 15.77 -9.94
C PRO A 131 -7.27 14.31 -9.72
N THR A 132 -6.03 13.90 -10.01
CA THR A 132 -5.59 12.51 -9.90
C THR A 132 -5.67 12.02 -8.44
N LEU A 133 -5.20 12.87 -7.51
CA LEU A 133 -5.32 12.64 -6.06
C LEU A 133 -5.86 13.91 -5.42
N GLU A 134 -6.82 13.72 -4.53
CA GLU A 134 -7.48 14.82 -3.82
C GLU A 134 -7.03 14.91 -2.36
N ASN A 135 -7.33 16.06 -1.76
CA ASN A 135 -7.08 16.23 -0.33
C ASN A 135 -7.83 15.18 0.49
N GLN A 136 -7.17 14.59 1.49
CA GLN A 136 -7.67 13.53 2.37
C GLN A 136 -7.69 12.12 1.76
N ASP A 137 -7.28 11.93 0.50
CA ASP A 137 -7.08 10.61 -0.07
C ASP A 137 -6.09 9.80 0.78
N ARG A 138 -6.34 8.50 0.93
CA ARG A 138 -5.40 7.60 1.60
C ARG A 138 -4.78 6.66 0.59
N LEU A 139 -3.47 6.62 0.64
CA LEU A 139 -2.63 5.94 -0.33
C LEU A 139 -1.88 4.77 0.32
N ILE A 140 -1.66 3.72 -0.45
CA ILE A 140 -0.66 2.70 -0.15
C ILE A 140 0.55 2.98 -1.03
N VAL A 141 1.67 3.26 -0.37
CA VAL A 141 2.97 3.52 -0.98
C VAL A 141 3.83 2.28 -0.86
N ASN A 142 4.28 1.73 -1.98
CA ASN A 142 5.19 0.61 -2.04
C ASN A 142 6.64 1.12 -1.98
N LYS A 143 7.27 0.95 -0.82
CA LYS A 143 8.68 1.32 -0.59
C LYS A 143 9.64 0.29 -1.17
N ALA A 144 9.22 -0.97 -1.19
CA ALA A 144 10.07 -2.08 -1.67
C ALA A 144 10.30 -2.00 -3.18
N ALA A 145 9.35 -1.44 -3.95
CA ALA A 145 9.47 -1.33 -5.40
C ALA A 145 10.81 -0.71 -5.80
N TYR A 146 11.10 0.49 -5.34
CA TYR A 146 12.32 1.21 -5.73
C TYR A 146 13.55 0.85 -4.91
N ARG A 147 13.38 0.12 -3.82
CA ARG A 147 14.50 -0.29 -2.98
C ARG A 147 15.15 -1.59 -3.47
N PHE A 148 14.36 -2.49 -4.09
CA PHE A 148 14.80 -3.84 -4.40
C PHE A 148 14.53 -4.29 -5.83
N PHE A 149 13.55 -3.71 -6.53
CA PHE A 149 13.02 -4.29 -7.76
C PHE A 149 13.09 -3.38 -8.98
N GLU A 150 12.84 -2.08 -8.83
CA GLU A 150 12.63 -1.17 -9.96
C GLU A 150 13.34 0.17 -9.76
N GLU A 151 13.52 0.89 -10.85
CA GLU A 151 13.80 2.31 -10.86
C GLU A 151 12.50 3.10 -11.03
N PRO A 152 12.36 4.33 -10.47
CA PRO A 152 11.22 5.19 -10.76
C PRO A 152 11.08 5.41 -12.26
N GLN A 153 9.90 5.08 -12.78
CA GLN A 153 9.59 5.22 -14.20
C GLN A 153 8.85 6.52 -14.47
N ILE A 154 8.97 7.00 -15.70
CA ILE A 154 8.22 8.17 -16.15
C ILE A 154 6.73 7.87 -16.10
N GLY A 155 5.97 8.80 -15.49
CA GLY A 155 4.54 8.63 -15.23
C GLY A 155 4.22 8.08 -13.85
N ASP A 156 5.18 7.46 -13.15
CA ASP A 156 4.94 6.97 -11.78
C ASP A 156 4.57 8.11 -10.84
N ILE A 157 3.58 7.86 -10.00
CA ILE A 157 3.27 8.74 -8.87
C ILE A 157 4.12 8.27 -7.68
N VAL A 158 4.95 9.16 -7.17
CA VAL A 158 5.91 8.85 -6.13
C VAL A 158 5.70 9.70 -4.89
N MET A 159 5.91 9.10 -3.72
CA MET A 159 6.08 9.82 -2.48
C MET A 159 7.58 10.09 -2.28
N LEU A 160 7.92 11.32 -1.93
CA LEU A 160 9.30 11.76 -1.79
C LEU A 160 9.47 12.72 -0.62
N TYR A 161 10.69 12.78 -0.07
CA TYR A 161 11.08 13.83 0.86
C TYR A 161 11.29 15.13 0.11
N TYR A 162 10.78 16.23 0.68
CA TYR A 162 10.98 17.55 0.09
C TYR A 162 12.48 17.93 0.11
N PRO A 163 13.11 18.22 -1.04
CA PRO A 163 14.56 18.41 -1.10
C PRO A 163 15.12 19.53 -0.24
N LEU A 164 14.34 20.60 -0.01
CA LEU A 164 14.78 21.74 0.80
C LEU A 164 14.43 21.58 2.29
N ASN A 165 13.54 20.66 2.65
CA ASN A 165 13.18 20.34 4.03
C ASN A 165 12.70 18.88 4.12
N PRO A 166 13.60 17.92 4.39
CA PRO A 166 13.26 16.49 4.42
C PRO A 166 12.30 16.05 5.53
N ASP A 167 11.96 16.93 6.47
CA ASP A 167 10.91 16.65 7.47
C ASP A 167 9.51 16.62 6.84
N LYS A 168 9.39 17.17 5.63
CA LYS A 168 8.15 17.16 4.85
C LYS A 168 8.24 16.14 3.71
N SER A 169 7.11 15.51 3.42
CA SER A 169 6.99 14.58 2.29
C SER A 169 5.93 15.08 1.32
N PHE A 170 6.22 14.93 0.03
CA PHE A 170 5.30 15.29 -1.05
C PHE A 170 4.95 14.08 -1.90
N VAL A 171 3.82 14.17 -2.58
CA VAL A 171 3.45 13.25 -3.65
C VAL A 171 3.49 14.01 -4.97
N LYS A 172 4.22 13.48 -5.95
CA LYS A 172 4.41 14.08 -7.28
C LYS A 172 4.47 12.99 -8.35
N ARG A 173 4.36 13.39 -9.61
CA ARG A 173 4.54 12.51 -10.77
C ARG A 173 5.94 12.68 -11.34
N VAL A 174 6.59 11.56 -11.67
CA VAL A 174 7.88 11.55 -12.38
C VAL A 174 7.65 11.95 -13.84
N ILE A 175 8.31 13.00 -14.26
CA ILE A 175 8.22 13.58 -15.62
C ILE A 175 9.44 13.22 -16.45
N ALA A 176 10.61 13.25 -15.83
CA ALA A 176 11.87 12.93 -16.49
C ALA A 176 12.85 12.31 -15.50
N ARG A 177 13.81 11.57 -16.04
CA ARG A 177 14.90 10.91 -15.31
C ARG A 177 16.25 11.39 -15.82
N GLU A 178 17.32 10.92 -15.20
CA GLU A 178 18.69 11.25 -15.59
C GLU A 178 18.92 11.16 -17.10
N GLY A 179 19.63 12.15 -17.64
CA GLY A 179 19.94 12.27 -19.05
C GLY A 179 18.83 12.87 -19.91
N ASP A 180 17.59 12.93 -19.44
CA ASP A 180 16.51 13.59 -20.16
C ASP A 180 16.68 15.11 -20.13
N GLN A 181 16.46 15.77 -21.25
CA GLN A 181 16.31 17.23 -21.32
C GLN A 181 14.84 17.60 -21.09
N VAL A 182 14.59 18.51 -20.16
CA VAL A 182 13.22 19.02 -19.87
C VAL A 182 13.13 20.48 -20.26
N ARG A 183 12.05 20.83 -20.94
CA ARG A 183 11.68 22.20 -21.32
C ARG A 183 10.18 22.37 -21.14
N ILE A 184 9.77 23.49 -20.60
CA ILE A 184 8.35 23.86 -20.49
C ILE A 184 8.17 25.16 -21.26
N VAL A 185 7.13 25.20 -22.12
CA VAL A 185 6.76 26.38 -22.91
C VAL A 185 5.26 26.56 -22.81
N ASP A 186 4.84 27.71 -22.29
CA ASP A 186 3.43 28.00 -22.01
C ASP A 186 2.74 26.84 -21.26
N GLY A 187 3.41 26.34 -20.20
CA GLY A 187 2.96 25.21 -19.39
C GLY A 187 2.98 23.83 -20.03
N ARG A 188 3.30 23.72 -21.31
CA ARG A 188 3.46 22.46 -22.04
C ARG A 188 4.83 21.88 -21.82
N VAL A 189 4.87 20.64 -21.37
CA VAL A 189 6.13 19.97 -21.00
C VAL A 189 6.67 19.18 -22.18
N TYR A 190 7.92 19.45 -22.53
CA TYR A 190 8.68 18.72 -23.54
C TYR A 190 9.81 17.95 -22.86
N ARG A 191 9.96 16.70 -23.25
CA ARG A 191 11.07 15.84 -22.83
C ARG A 191 11.82 15.38 -24.09
N ASN A 192 13.12 15.69 -24.16
CA ASN A 192 13.94 15.42 -25.35
C ASN A 192 13.31 15.99 -26.63
N ASP A 193 12.80 17.22 -26.53
CA ASP A 193 12.06 17.95 -27.57
C ASP A 193 10.71 17.33 -28.03
N VAL A 194 10.28 16.26 -27.39
CA VAL A 194 8.97 15.65 -27.63
C VAL A 194 7.97 16.12 -26.59
N LEU A 195 6.82 16.64 -27.03
CA LEU A 195 5.70 17.00 -26.16
C LEU A 195 5.22 15.74 -25.41
N ILE A 196 5.20 15.79 -24.09
CA ILE A 196 4.67 14.67 -23.31
C ILE A 196 3.13 14.66 -23.36
N ASN A 197 2.56 13.46 -23.33
CA ASN A 197 1.12 13.33 -23.12
C ASN A 197 0.79 13.60 -21.64
N ASP A 198 -0.01 14.63 -21.39
CA ASP A 198 -0.47 15.04 -20.07
C ASP A 198 -2.01 15.19 -20.02
N ASP A 199 -2.76 14.30 -20.73
CA ASP A 199 -4.22 14.28 -20.78
C ASP A 199 -4.88 14.15 -19.38
N TYR A 200 -4.12 13.71 -18.40
CA TYR A 200 -4.55 13.67 -16.99
C TYR A 200 -4.58 15.06 -16.32
N VAL A 201 -4.12 16.11 -17.01
CA VAL A 201 -4.13 17.50 -16.52
C VAL A 201 -5.25 18.26 -17.24
N PRO A 202 -6.39 18.51 -16.59
CA PRO A 202 -7.46 19.34 -17.15
C PRO A 202 -7.01 20.77 -17.45
N ALA A 203 -7.73 21.44 -18.31
CA ALA A 203 -7.36 22.81 -18.76
C ALA A 203 -7.28 23.80 -17.58
N GLU A 204 -8.20 23.70 -16.61
CA GLU A 204 -8.23 24.57 -15.43
C GLU A 204 -7.04 24.38 -14.49
N TYR A 205 -6.33 23.25 -14.55
CA TYR A 205 -5.15 22.95 -13.75
C TYR A 205 -3.83 23.20 -14.46
N ARG A 206 -3.88 23.64 -15.74
CA ARG A 206 -2.67 23.96 -16.49
C ARG A 206 -2.03 25.25 -15.98
N SER A 207 -0.72 25.32 -16.08
CA SER A 207 0.05 26.54 -15.89
C SER A 207 0.39 27.17 -17.25
N HIS A 208 0.91 28.39 -17.21
CA HIS A 208 1.40 29.12 -18.40
C HIS A 208 2.85 29.55 -18.18
N ASP A 209 3.58 28.85 -17.34
CA ASP A 209 4.97 29.12 -17.04
C ASP A 209 5.92 28.51 -18.08
N ASP A 210 7.09 29.15 -18.20
CA ASP A 210 8.20 28.68 -19.00
C ASP A 210 9.33 28.20 -18.06
N TRP A 211 10.01 27.11 -18.45
CA TRP A 211 11.12 26.56 -17.65
C TRP A 211 12.10 25.78 -18.57
N GLY A 212 13.39 25.88 -18.26
CA GLY A 212 14.46 25.19 -18.98
C GLY A 212 14.82 25.85 -20.32
N PRO A 213 15.44 25.11 -21.28
CA PRO A 213 15.78 23.70 -21.21
C PRO A 213 16.91 23.37 -20.24
N GLU A 214 16.76 22.33 -19.43
CA GLU A 214 17.81 21.80 -18.58
C GLU A 214 17.86 20.27 -18.65
N VAL A 215 19.06 19.68 -18.51
CA VAL A 215 19.24 18.22 -18.51
C VAL A 215 19.20 17.73 -17.07
N VAL A 216 18.44 16.65 -16.83
CA VAL A 216 18.36 16.00 -15.52
C VAL A 216 19.70 15.36 -15.19
N PRO A 217 20.35 15.71 -14.05
CA PRO A 217 21.62 15.12 -13.67
C PRO A 217 21.51 13.64 -13.33
N GLU A 218 22.64 12.94 -13.32
CA GLU A 218 22.77 11.55 -12.93
C GLU A 218 22.18 11.29 -11.53
N GLY A 219 21.42 10.22 -11.37
CA GLY A 219 20.78 9.80 -10.13
C GLY A 219 19.67 10.71 -9.65
N GLN A 220 19.14 11.59 -10.51
CA GLN A 220 18.10 12.56 -10.15
C GLN A 220 16.87 12.43 -11.05
N TYR A 221 15.78 13.02 -10.59
CA TYR A 221 14.47 13.01 -11.25
C TYR A 221 13.88 14.40 -11.30
N PHE A 222 13.13 14.68 -12.35
CA PHE A 222 12.28 15.84 -12.47
C PHE A 222 10.83 15.42 -12.22
N VAL A 223 10.19 16.02 -11.25
CA VAL A 223 8.82 15.66 -10.84
C VAL A 223 7.91 16.89 -10.85
N MET A 224 6.64 16.68 -11.19
CA MET A 224 5.63 17.74 -11.18
C MET A 224 4.36 17.27 -10.48
N GLY A 225 3.60 18.23 -9.95
CA GLY A 225 2.22 17.98 -9.57
C GLY A 225 1.30 17.93 -10.79
N ASP A 226 0.21 17.18 -10.69
CA ASP A 226 -0.81 17.16 -11.75
C ASP A 226 -1.62 18.46 -11.78
N HIS A 227 -1.77 19.13 -10.63
CA HIS A 227 -2.32 20.49 -10.52
C HIS A 227 -1.24 21.52 -10.85
N ARG A 228 -0.91 21.68 -12.13
CA ARG A 228 0.24 22.42 -12.64
C ARG A 228 0.35 23.86 -12.13
N ASN A 229 -0.79 24.58 -12.04
CA ASN A 229 -0.83 25.95 -11.56
C ASN A 229 -0.90 26.09 -10.01
N ASN A 230 -0.96 24.96 -9.27
CA ASN A 230 -0.98 24.95 -7.80
C ASN A 230 -0.10 23.82 -7.23
N SER A 231 1.15 23.78 -7.66
CA SER A 231 2.10 22.76 -7.21
C SER A 231 3.49 23.34 -6.98
N SER A 232 4.01 23.19 -5.77
CA SER A 232 5.44 23.33 -5.52
C SER A 232 6.11 22.03 -5.94
N ASP A 233 6.95 22.07 -6.99
CA ASP A 233 7.60 20.93 -7.60
C ASP A 233 8.94 21.29 -8.24
N SER A 234 9.50 20.44 -9.08
CA SER A 234 10.84 20.61 -9.66
C SER A 234 11.04 21.91 -10.44
N ARG A 235 9.98 22.58 -10.88
CA ARG A 235 10.08 23.92 -11.48
C ARG A 235 10.64 24.94 -10.49
N HIS A 236 10.40 24.74 -9.18
CA HIS A 236 10.80 25.66 -8.13
C HIS A 236 12.06 25.21 -7.40
N TRP A 237 12.19 23.92 -7.10
CA TRP A 237 13.29 23.38 -6.30
C TRP A 237 14.18 22.40 -7.05
N LYS A 238 14.03 22.33 -8.39
CA LYS A 238 14.85 21.56 -9.35
C LYS A 238 14.75 20.03 -9.10
N TRP A 239 15.89 19.40 -8.89
CA TRP A 239 16.06 17.96 -8.99
C TRP A 239 15.78 17.23 -7.69
N VAL A 240 15.22 16.02 -7.81
CA VAL A 240 15.02 15.10 -6.69
C VAL A 240 16.02 13.96 -6.79
N PRO A 241 16.98 13.85 -5.86
CA PRO A 241 17.85 12.69 -5.81
C PRO A 241 17.05 11.40 -5.56
N LYS A 242 17.42 10.30 -6.21
CA LYS A 242 16.77 8.99 -6.03
C LYS A 242 16.58 8.61 -4.56
N LYS A 243 17.57 8.85 -3.71
CA LYS A 243 17.53 8.56 -2.28
C LYS A 243 16.41 9.29 -1.51
N TYR A 244 15.83 10.34 -2.09
CA TYR A 244 14.70 11.08 -1.51
C TYR A 244 13.35 10.50 -1.93
N ILE A 245 13.31 9.61 -2.93
CA ILE A 245 12.09 8.92 -3.33
C ILE A 245 11.83 7.79 -2.34
N ILE A 246 10.73 7.91 -1.59
CA ILE A 246 10.33 6.98 -0.53
C ILE A 246 9.75 5.71 -1.15
N GLY A 247 8.89 5.85 -2.18
CA GLY A 247 8.26 4.72 -2.84
C GLY A 247 7.23 5.13 -3.88
N LYS A 248 6.71 4.12 -4.58
CA LYS A 248 5.67 4.24 -5.60
C LYS A 248 4.29 4.24 -4.96
N VAL A 249 3.46 5.21 -5.31
CA VAL A 249 2.04 5.18 -4.97
C VAL A 249 1.38 4.10 -5.83
N GLN A 250 0.89 3.06 -5.19
CA GLN A 250 0.34 1.90 -5.87
C GLN A 250 -1.18 1.88 -5.86
N LEU A 251 -1.79 2.36 -4.79
CA LEU A 251 -3.24 2.29 -4.60
C LEU A 251 -3.73 3.52 -3.83
N ARG A 252 -4.76 4.18 -4.36
CA ARG A 252 -5.67 4.99 -3.55
C ARG A 252 -6.77 4.08 -3.05
N TRP A 253 -6.81 3.82 -1.74
CA TRP A 253 -7.79 2.89 -1.17
C TRP A 253 -8.96 3.59 -0.48
N TRP A 254 -8.84 4.86 -0.18
CA TRP A 254 -9.88 5.68 0.39
C TRP A 254 -9.94 7.04 -0.28
N PRO A 255 -11.15 7.60 -0.54
CA PRO A 255 -12.48 7.01 -0.31
C PRO A 255 -12.79 5.83 -1.25
N LEU A 256 -13.52 4.83 -0.73
CA LEU A 256 -13.80 3.58 -1.46
C LEU A 256 -14.42 3.78 -2.86
N PRO A 257 -15.37 4.73 -3.07
CA PRO A 257 -15.93 4.96 -4.41
C PRO A 257 -14.88 5.42 -5.45
N HIS A 258 -13.75 5.95 -5.00
CA HIS A 258 -12.66 6.45 -5.83
C HIS A 258 -11.40 5.59 -5.74
N ALA A 259 -11.51 4.37 -5.18
CA ALA A 259 -10.36 3.45 -5.08
C ALA A 259 -9.80 3.15 -6.48
N ARG A 260 -8.46 3.27 -6.62
CA ARG A 260 -7.79 3.15 -7.92
C ARG A 260 -6.35 2.68 -7.75
N LEU A 261 -5.92 1.78 -8.63
CA LEU A 261 -4.52 1.41 -8.83
C LEU A 261 -3.83 2.39 -9.78
N PHE A 262 -2.53 2.62 -9.56
CA PHE A 262 -1.69 3.49 -10.39
C PHE A 262 -0.53 2.72 -11.00
#